data_b8532632de67fe0acbe05462c972b964
#
_entry.id   b8532632de67fe0acbe05462c972b964
#
_cell.length_a   1.000
_cell.length_b   1.000
_cell.length_c   1.000
_cell.angle_alpha   90.00
_cell.angle_beta   90.00
_cell.angle_gamma   90.00
#
_symmetry.space_group_name_H-M   'P 1'
#
loop_
_entity.id
_entity.type
_entity.pdbx_description
1 polymer ?
#
loop_
_entity_poly.entity_id
_entity_poly.type
_entity_poly.pdbx_seq_one_letter_code
_entity_poly.pdbx_strand_id
1 'polypeptide(L)'
;MILAGLVLKFAVYGILRVLIPMLPEACSYYSPLALTMGVISVIYGSLTAIRQTDFKCLVAMSSVAHMGVVILGLFSNTVMGIEGAILLSIAHGFVSPALFFLVGAVVYDRFHSRVIRYYRGLTVYMPVFSAMFFFFTVANMGTPSTANWVGEYLSLAGVFPANPVVSLLGATSIILSACYSI
;
A
#
# COMPACT_ATOMS: atom_id res chain seq x y z
N MET A 1 -1.03 -4.17 -14.50
CA MET A 1 -1.61 -5.14 -13.56
C MET A 1 -0.57 -6.10 -13.02
N ILE A 2 0.16 -6.86 -13.86
CA ILE A 2 1.19 -7.83 -13.42
C ILE A 2 2.26 -7.17 -12.53
N LEU A 3 2.73 -5.99 -12.86
CA LEU A 3 3.72 -5.27 -12.06
C LEU A 3 3.22 -4.95 -10.65
N ALA A 4 2.02 -4.39 -10.53
CA ALA A 4 1.45 -4.02 -9.23
C ALA A 4 1.01 -5.24 -8.40
N GLY A 5 0.50 -6.30 -9.05
CA GLY A 5 0.01 -7.51 -8.38
C GLY A 5 1.11 -8.47 -7.97
N LEU A 6 2.09 -8.72 -8.82
CA LEU A 6 3.08 -9.79 -8.64
C LEU A 6 4.49 -9.26 -8.41
N VAL A 7 5.02 -8.40 -9.30
CA VAL A 7 6.44 -8.04 -9.29
C VAL A 7 6.85 -7.35 -7.98
N LEU A 8 6.01 -6.46 -7.44
CA LEU A 8 6.26 -5.84 -6.14
C LEU A 8 6.34 -6.86 -4.99
N LYS A 9 5.59 -7.96 -5.06
CA LYS A 9 5.56 -9.01 -4.03
C LYS A 9 6.75 -9.95 -4.11
N PHE A 10 7.40 -10.05 -5.27
CA PHE A 10 8.67 -10.77 -5.37
C PHE A 10 9.77 -10.14 -4.51
N ALA A 11 9.78 -8.82 -4.35
CA ALA A 11 10.70 -8.16 -3.43
C ALA A 11 10.45 -8.59 -1.98
N VAL A 12 9.19 -8.64 -1.56
CA VAL A 12 8.79 -9.11 -0.21
C VAL A 12 9.19 -10.57 -0.01
N TYR A 13 8.93 -11.42 -1.00
CA TYR A 13 9.33 -12.82 -0.97
C TYR A 13 10.86 -12.97 -0.89
N GLY A 14 11.61 -12.19 -1.67
CA GLY A 14 13.07 -12.19 -1.65
C GLY A 14 13.64 -11.80 -0.29
N ILE A 15 13.06 -10.79 0.37
CA ILE A 15 13.47 -10.39 1.71
C ILE A 15 13.18 -11.53 2.70
N LEU A 16 11.98 -12.09 2.70
CA LEU A 16 11.56 -13.13 3.65
C LEU A 16 12.29 -14.45 3.46
N ARG A 17 12.45 -14.89 2.21
CA ARG A 17 12.95 -16.24 1.92
C ARG A 17 14.45 -16.30 1.74
N VAL A 18 15.06 -15.21 1.28
CA VAL A 18 16.49 -15.19 0.95
C VAL A 18 17.25 -14.29 1.93
N LEU A 19 16.87 -13.03 2.07
CA LEU A 19 17.66 -12.04 2.81
C LEU A 19 17.71 -12.35 4.32
N ILE A 20 16.56 -12.51 4.96
CA ILE A 20 16.47 -12.74 6.41
C ILE A 20 17.12 -14.05 6.83
N PRO A 21 16.91 -15.20 6.14
CA PRO A 21 17.56 -16.46 6.54
C PRO A 21 19.05 -16.52 6.24
N MET A 22 19.52 -15.86 5.17
CA MET A 22 20.94 -15.92 4.78
C MET A 22 21.81 -14.94 5.59
N LEU A 23 21.28 -13.78 5.95
CA LEU A 23 22.04 -12.68 6.58
C LEU A 23 21.30 -12.10 7.80
N PRO A 24 21.01 -12.90 8.84
CA PRO A 24 20.22 -12.44 9.99
C PRO A 24 20.91 -11.31 10.76
N GLU A 25 22.23 -11.39 10.96
CA GLU A 25 23.01 -10.37 11.67
C GLU A 25 23.06 -9.05 10.89
N ALA A 26 23.24 -9.10 9.57
CA ALA A 26 23.21 -7.91 8.72
C ALA A 26 21.82 -7.26 8.72
N CYS A 27 20.75 -8.06 8.67
CA CYS A 27 19.37 -7.55 8.75
C CYS A 27 19.11 -6.83 10.08
N SER A 28 19.59 -7.35 11.20
CA SER A 28 19.45 -6.71 12.51
C SER A 28 20.27 -5.41 12.58
N TYR A 29 21.50 -5.41 12.05
CA TYR A 29 22.38 -4.23 12.03
C TYR A 29 21.81 -3.09 11.17
N TYR A 30 21.28 -3.40 9.98
CA TYR A 30 20.71 -2.42 9.06
C TYR A 30 19.21 -2.16 9.25
N SER A 31 18.57 -2.78 10.25
CA SER A 31 17.13 -2.58 10.53
C SER A 31 16.77 -1.10 10.75
N PRO A 32 17.55 -0.25 11.45
CA PRO A 32 17.21 1.16 11.60
C PRO A 32 17.16 1.92 10.27
N LEU A 33 18.07 1.59 9.35
CA LEU A 33 18.09 2.19 8.01
C LEU A 33 16.88 1.76 7.20
N ALA A 34 16.52 0.47 7.22
CA ALA A 34 15.34 -0.03 6.54
C ALA A 34 14.05 0.58 7.10
N LEU A 35 13.94 0.72 8.42
CA LEU A 35 12.81 1.35 9.08
C LEU A 35 12.69 2.85 8.71
N THR A 36 13.77 3.59 8.69
CA THR A 36 13.73 5.01 8.26
C THR A 36 13.32 5.16 6.80
N MET A 37 13.81 4.32 5.90
CA MET A 37 13.39 4.30 4.50
C MET A 37 11.91 3.92 4.35
N GLY A 38 11.42 2.98 5.17
CA GLY A 38 10.01 2.62 5.24
C GLY A 38 9.12 3.81 5.63
N VAL A 39 9.48 4.56 6.69
CA VAL A 39 8.75 5.76 7.11
C VAL A 39 8.77 6.84 6.03
N ILE A 40 9.92 7.08 5.41
CA ILE A 40 10.05 8.05 4.32
C ILE A 40 9.10 7.67 3.17
N SER A 41 9.07 6.40 2.75
CA SER A 41 8.19 5.93 1.68
C SER A 41 6.71 6.07 2.03
N VAL A 42 6.32 5.84 3.28
CA VAL A 42 4.96 6.05 3.78
C VAL A 42 4.56 7.51 3.67
N ILE A 43 5.34 8.42 4.24
CA ILE A 43 4.99 9.85 4.33
C ILE A 43 5.06 10.50 2.94
N TYR A 44 6.19 10.37 2.23
CA TYR A 44 6.35 11.00 0.92
C TYR A 44 5.45 10.36 -0.14
N GLY A 45 5.29 9.03 -0.12
CA GLY A 45 4.37 8.33 -1.02
C GLY A 45 2.93 8.82 -0.87
N SER A 46 2.46 8.95 0.35
CA SER A 46 1.10 9.44 0.63
C SER A 46 0.91 10.92 0.28
N LEU A 47 1.86 11.79 0.65
CA LEU A 47 1.80 13.22 0.32
C LEU A 47 1.84 13.47 -1.19
N THR A 48 2.66 12.71 -1.92
CA THR A 48 2.69 12.80 -3.38
C THR A 48 1.41 12.28 -4.01
N ALA A 49 0.78 11.23 -3.45
CA ALA A 49 -0.51 10.72 -3.91
C ALA A 49 -1.62 11.79 -3.81
N ILE A 50 -1.68 12.57 -2.72
CA ILE A 50 -2.66 13.66 -2.53
C ILE A 50 -2.57 14.73 -3.64
N ARG A 51 -1.38 15.00 -4.17
CA ARG A 51 -1.15 16.04 -5.19
C ARG A 51 -1.25 15.56 -6.63
N GLN A 52 -1.51 14.26 -6.85
CA GLN A 52 -1.61 13.72 -8.20
C GLN A 52 -2.89 14.17 -8.92
N THR A 53 -2.73 14.54 -10.16
CA THR A 53 -3.85 14.89 -11.07
C THR A 53 -4.27 13.71 -11.94
N ASP A 54 -3.42 12.68 -12.05
CA ASP A 54 -3.60 11.50 -12.87
C ASP A 54 -4.02 10.29 -12.04
N PHE A 55 -5.11 9.62 -12.39
CA PHE A 55 -5.60 8.42 -11.70
C PHE A 55 -4.55 7.30 -11.60
N LYS A 56 -3.83 7.02 -12.69
CA LYS A 56 -2.81 5.95 -12.68
C LYS A 56 -1.65 6.26 -11.76
N CYS A 57 -1.21 7.52 -11.72
CA CYS A 57 -0.15 7.97 -10.83
C CYS A 57 -0.60 7.93 -9.37
N LEU A 58 -1.85 8.32 -9.08
CA LEU A 58 -2.41 8.26 -7.73
C LEU A 58 -2.38 6.82 -7.18
N VAL A 59 -2.90 5.85 -7.96
CA VAL A 59 -2.88 4.42 -7.56
C VAL A 59 -1.46 3.90 -7.44
N ALA A 60 -0.51 4.34 -8.29
CA ALA A 60 0.89 3.93 -8.19
C ALA A 60 1.55 4.46 -6.92
N MET A 61 1.33 5.74 -6.56
CA MET A 61 1.93 6.34 -5.36
C MET A 61 1.31 5.77 -4.06
N SER A 62 0.02 5.43 -4.07
CA SER A 62 -0.60 4.73 -2.94
C SER A 62 0.05 3.35 -2.70
N SER A 63 0.43 2.65 -3.78
CA SER A 63 1.15 1.37 -3.68
C SER A 63 2.52 1.52 -3.01
N VAL A 64 3.24 2.62 -3.28
CA VAL A 64 4.54 2.91 -2.63
C VAL A 64 4.36 3.11 -1.12
N ALA A 65 3.31 3.82 -0.70
CA ALA A 65 3.01 4.04 0.71
C ALA A 65 2.69 2.71 1.44
N HIS A 66 1.81 1.86 0.90
CA HIS A 66 1.48 0.56 1.49
C HIS A 66 2.68 -0.38 1.54
N MET A 67 3.53 -0.41 0.49
CA MET A 67 4.77 -1.20 0.53
C MET A 67 5.77 -0.68 1.54
N GLY A 68 5.74 0.62 1.86
CA GLY A 68 6.50 1.18 2.98
C GLY A 68 6.11 0.54 4.32
N VAL A 69 4.80 0.40 4.60
CA VAL A 69 4.31 -0.28 5.81
C VAL A 69 4.73 -1.76 5.83
N VAL A 70 4.71 -2.44 4.67
CA VAL A 70 5.21 -3.82 4.56
C VAL A 70 6.69 -3.91 4.96
N ILE A 71 7.53 -2.99 4.50
CA ILE A 71 8.96 -2.94 4.88
C ILE A 71 9.11 -2.74 6.39
N LEU A 72 8.33 -1.84 6.99
CA LEU A 72 8.34 -1.64 8.45
C LEU A 72 8.04 -2.95 9.19
N GLY A 73 7.01 -3.69 8.77
CA GLY A 73 6.65 -4.98 9.36
C GLY A 73 7.73 -6.05 9.19
N LEU A 74 8.38 -6.14 8.03
CA LEU A 74 9.44 -7.12 7.75
C LEU A 74 10.68 -6.92 8.60
N PHE A 75 11.10 -5.68 8.82
CA PHE A 75 12.30 -5.33 9.60
C PHE A 75 12.02 -5.04 11.08
N SER A 76 10.82 -5.36 11.57
CA SER A 76 10.47 -5.26 12.99
C SER A 76 11.12 -6.35 13.85
N ASN A 77 11.61 -7.43 13.23
CA ASN A 77 12.14 -8.64 13.90
C ASN A 77 11.15 -9.31 14.87
N THR A 78 9.84 -9.07 14.68
CA THR A 78 8.77 -9.67 15.47
C THR A 78 7.91 -10.57 14.58
N VAL A 79 7.39 -11.67 15.15
CA VAL A 79 6.51 -12.58 14.41
C VAL A 79 5.26 -11.87 13.91
N MET A 80 4.63 -11.07 14.78
CA MET A 80 3.43 -10.29 14.43
C MET A 80 3.68 -9.33 13.26
N GLY A 81 4.84 -8.65 13.25
CA GLY A 81 5.19 -7.72 12.16
C GLY A 81 5.40 -8.44 10.83
N ILE A 82 6.05 -9.59 10.85
CA ILE A 82 6.28 -10.40 9.65
C ILE A 82 4.95 -10.97 9.11
N GLU A 83 4.10 -11.52 9.97
CA GLU A 83 2.77 -12.02 9.58
C GLU A 83 1.90 -10.90 9.01
N GLY A 84 1.90 -9.73 9.66
CA GLY A 84 1.21 -8.53 9.17
C GLY A 84 1.71 -8.10 7.80
N ALA A 85 3.02 -8.07 7.58
CA ALA A 85 3.63 -7.71 6.31
C ALA A 85 3.27 -8.71 5.18
N ILE A 86 3.22 -10.01 5.48
CA ILE A 86 2.80 -11.04 4.53
C ILE A 86 1.32 -10.82 4.15
N LEU A 87 0.45 -10.69 5.16
CA LEU A 87 -0.98 -10.49 4.94
C LEU A 87 -1.25 -9.22 4.13
N LEU A 88 -0.60 -8.10 4.49
CA LEU A 88 -0.73 -6.83 3.78
C LEU A 88 -0.24 -6.94 2.34
N SER A 89 0.88 -7.62 2.10
CA SER A 89 1.40 -7.80 0.73
C SER A 89 0.44 -8.59 -0.16
N ILE A 90 -0.21 -9.63 0.38
CA ILE A 90 -1.21 -10.43 -0.35
C ILE A 90 -2.46 -9.60 -0.59
N ALA A 91 -3.01 -8.95 0.44
CA ALA A 91 -4.21 -8.14 0.33
C ALA A 91 -4.05 -7.00 -0.68
N HIS A 92 -2.94 -6.26 -0.59
CA HIS A 92 -2.58 -5.23 -1.56
C HIS A 92 -2.37 -5.81 -2.97
N GLY A 93 -1.92 -7.07 -3.07
CA GLY A 93 -1.77 -7.79 -4.34
C GLY A 93 -3.06 -8.04 -5.09
N PHE A 94 -4.21 -8.02 -4.42
CA PHE A 94 -5.54 -8.07 -5.02
C PHE A 94 -6.12 -6.68 -5.28
N VAL A 95 -6.03 -5.80 -4.29
CA VAL A 95 -6.65 -4.46 -4.35
C VAL A 95 -6.00 -3.57 -5.40
N SER A 96 -4.67 -3.51 -5.43
CA SER A 96 -3.95 -2.61 -6.34
C SER A 96 -4.14 -2.97 -7.83
N PRO A 97 -4.03 -4.25 -8.27
CA PRO A 97 -4.34 -4.59 -9.66
C PRO A 97 -5.80 -4.36 -10.04
N ALA A 98 -6.74 -4.55 -9.11
CA ALA A 98 -8.15 -4.27 -9.35
C ALA A 98 -8.37 -2.77 -9.63
N LEU A 99 -7.76 -1.88 -8.83
CA LEU A 99 -7.79 -0.45 -9.08
C LEU A 99 -7.13 -0.08 -10.41
N PHE A 100 -5.97 -0.66 -10.73
CA PHE A 100 -5.32 -0.45 -12.03
C PHE A 100 -6.14 -0.97 -13.20
N PHE A 101 -6.89 -2.05 -13.02
CA PHE A 101 -7.82 -2.56 -14.04
C PHE A 101 -8.96 -1.58 -14.28
N LEU A 102 -9.61 -1.14 -13.21
CA LEU A 102 -10.73 -0.20 -13.29
C LEU A 102 -10.31 1.13 -13.93
N VAL A 103 -9.19 1.69 -13.49
CA VAL A 103 -8.69 2.96 -14.05
C VAL A 103 -8.09 2.79 -15.46
N GLY A 104 -7.39 1.68 -15.71
CA GLY A 104 -6.69 1.44 -16.97
C GLY A 104 -7.60 0.93 -18.09
N ALA A 105 -8.23 -0.22 -17.88
CA ALA A 105 -9.02 -0.88 -18.91
C ALA A 105 -10.44 -0.29 -19.03
N VAL A 106 -11.08 0.08 -17.90
CA VAL A 106 -12.47 0.56 -17.98
C VAL A 106 -12.53 2.06 -18.31
N VAL A 107 -11.74 2.90 -17.63
CA VAL A 107 -11.81 4.36 -17.82
C VAL A 107 -10.93 4.81 -18.97
N TYR A 108 -9.64 4.46 -18.95
CA TYR A 108 -8.70 4.97 -19.94
C TYR A 108 -8.98 4.46 -21.36
N ASP A 109 -9.33 3.19 -21.56
CA ASP A 109 -9.59 2.64 -22.89
C ASP A 109 -10.86 3.21 -23.53
N ARG A 110 -11.82 3.70 -22.69
CA ARG A 110 -13.05 4.34 -23.19
C ARG A 110 -12.91 5.83 -23.47
N PHE A 111 -12.19 6.55 -22.60
CA PHE A 111 -12.13 8.02 -22.65
C PHE A 111 -10.78 8.57 -23.08
N HIS A 112 -9.75 7.75 -23.19
CA HIS A 112 -8.37 8.11 -23.58
C HIS A 112 -7.75 9.25 -22.76
N SER A 113 -8.27 9.56 -21.59
CA SER A 113 -7.76 10.56 -20.65
C SER A 113 -7.36 9.89 -19.34
N ARG A 114 -6.44 10.51 -18.58
CA ARG A 114 -6.03 10.07 -17.22
C ARG A 114 -6.35 11.11 -16.17
N VAL A 115 -6.77 12.31 -16.57
CA VAL A 115 -6.95 13.46 -15.69
C VAL A 115 -8.25 13.33 -14.93
N ILE A 116 -8.15 13.33 -13.58
CA ILE A 116 -9.27 13.12 -12.65
C ILE A 116 -10.40 14.13 -12.87
N ARG A 117 -10.07 15.39 -13.22
CA ARG A 117 -11.05 16.48 -13.38
C ARG A 117 -12.13 16.21 -14.44
N TYR A 118 -11.81 15.40 -15.45
CA TYR A 118 -12.76 15.11 -16.55
C TYR A 118 -13.81 14.04 -16.19
N TYR A 119 -13.64 13.35 -15.04
CA TYR A 119 -14.46 12.21 -14.66
C TYR A 119 -15.52 12.52 -13.60
N ARG A 120 -15.96 13.77 -13.51
CA ARG A 120 -17.04 14.16 -12.60
C ARG A 120 -18.37 13.55 -13.04
N GLY A 121 -19.12 12.95 -12.12
CA GLY A 121 -20.46 12.41 -12.36
C GLY A 121 -20.49 11.05 -13.06
N LEU A 122 -19.39 10.30 -13.10
CA LEU A 122 -19.35 8.94 -13.67
C LEU A 122 -20.35 7.96 -13.04
N THR A 123 -20.78 8.21 -11.79
CA THR A 123 -21.78 7.40 -11.10
C THR A 123 -23.11 7.30 -11.83
N VAL A 124 -23.50 8.37 -12.54
CA VAL A 124 -24.75 8.41 -13.30
C VAL A 124 -24.65 7.57 -14.58
N TYR A 125 -23.50 7.64 -15.26
CA TYR A 125 -23.30 6.93 -16.53
C TYR A 125 -22.83 5.50 -16.36
N MET A 126 -22.09 5.20 -15.28
CA MET A 126 -21.48 3.89 -15.05
C MET A 126 -21.63 3.46 -13.58
N PRO A 127 -22.85 3.11 -13.13
CA PRO A 127 -23.13 2.81 -11.71
C PRO A 127 -22.38 1.57 -11.21
N VAL A 128 -22.26 0.52 -12.03
CA VAL A 128 -21.54 -0.71 -11.64
C VAL A 128 -20.03 -0.42 -11.48
N PHE A 129 -19.45 0.35 -12.39
CA PHE A 129 -18.06 0.78 -12.26
C PHE A 129 -17.83 1.57 -10.98
N SER A 130 -18.69 2.54 -10.69
CA SER A 130 -18.54 3.39 -9.50
C SER A 130 -18.68 2.60 -8.20
N ALA A 131 -19.59 1.62 -8.14
CA ALA A 131 -19.73 0.74 -6.99
C ALA A 131 -18.47 -0.12 -6.76
N MET A 132 -17.93 -0.73 -7.82
CA MET A 132 -16.70 -1.52 -7.72
C MET A 132 -15.49 -0.64 -7.40
N PHE A 133 -15.38 0.53 -8.01
CA PHE A 133 -14.31 1.48 -7.72
C PHE A 133 -14.36 1.94 -6.26
N PHE A 134 -15.53 2.29 -5.76
CA PHE A 134 -15.74 2.65 -4.35
C PHE A 134 -15.35 1.50 -3.42
N PHE A 135 -15.76 0.27 -3.70
CA PHE A 135 -15.38 -0.89 -2.89
C PHE A 135 -13.85 -1.07 -2.79
N PHE A 136 -13.15 -1.01 -3.91
CA PHE A 136 -11.69 -1.17 -3.91
C PHE A 136 -10.94 0.04 -3.35
N THR A 137 -11.47 1.26 -3.48
CA THR A 137 -10.88 2.44 -2.82
C THR A 137 -11.03 2.37 -1.30
N VAL A 138 -12.18 1.96 -0.79
CA VAL A 138 -12.42 1.73 0.64
C VAL A 138 -11.52 0.60 1.16
N ALA A 139 -11.33 -0.47 0.40
CA ALA A 139 -10.39 -1.54 0.74
C ALA A 139 -8.92 -1.05 0.73
N ASN A 140 -8.56 -0.17 -0.21
CA ASN A 140 -7.22 0.42 -0.26
C ASN A 140 -6.96 1.39 0.89
N MET A 141 -7.98 2.08 1.37
CA MET A 141 -7.90 2.97 2.54
C MET A 141 -7.62 2.21 3.85
N GLY A 142 -7.81 0.89 3.87
CA GLY A 142 -7.64 0.09 5.08
C GLY A 142 -8.79 0.29 6.08
N THR A 143 -10.03 0.23 5.61
CA THR A 143 -11.18 0.27 6.52
C THR A 143 -11.30 -0.99 7.36
N PRO A 144 -11.80 -0.89 8.61
CA PRO A 144 -12.12 -2.07 9.42
C PRO A 144 -12.95 -3.08 8.62
N SER A 145 -12.68 -4.35 8.75
CA SER A 145 -13.20 -5.48 7.98
C SER A 145 -12.51 -5.79 6.64
N THR A 146 -11.53 -5.00 6.21
CA THR A 146 -10.72 -5.32 5.03
C THR A 146 -9.42 -6.03 5.42
N ALA A 147 -8.90 -6.89 4.55
CA ALA A 147 -7.64 -7.59 4.78
C ALA A 147 -6.43 -6.62 4.85
N ASN A 148 -6.49 -5.49 4.14
CA ASN A 148 -5.48 -4.45 4.23
C ASN A 148 -5.38 -3.88 5.64
N TRP A 149 -6.52 -3.57 6.28
CA TRP A 149 -6.55 -3.05 7.64
C TRP A 149 -5.90 -4.00 8.65
N VAL A 150 -6.23 -5.29 8.56
CA VAL A 150 -5.65 -6.30 9.45
C VAL A 150 -4.12 -6.37 9.26
N GLY A 151 -3.66 -6.36 8.00
CA GLY A 151 -2.25 -6.38 7.67
C GLY A 151 -1.50 -5.13 8.15
N GLU A 152 -2.06 -3.94 7.97
CA GLU A 152 -1.48 -2.68 8.46
C GLU A 152 -1.42 -2.64 9.99
N TYR A 153 -2.52 -3.03 10.65
CA TYR A 153 -2.57 -3.08 12.11
C TYR A 153 -1.51 -4.04 12.69
N LEU A 154 -1.44 -5.27 12.19
CA LEU A 154 -0.47 -6.26 12.66
C LEU A 154 0.97 -5.83 12.40
N SER A 155 1.27 -5.26 11.23
CA SER A 155 2.62 -4.80 10.90
C SER A 155 3.05 -3.65 11.82
N LEU A 156 2.18 -2.67 12.07
CA LEU A 156 2.48 -1.55 12.97
C LEU A 156 2.55 -1.97 14.44
N ALA A 157 1.66 -2.87 14.88
CA ALA A 157 1.71 -3.47 16.21
C ALA A 157 3.01 -4.27 16.44
N GLY A 158 3.50 -4.96 15.39
CA GLY A 158 4.77 -5.68 15.43
C GLY A 158 5.99 -4.77 15.50
N VAL A 159 5.94 -3.57 14.92
CA VAL A 159 7.03 -2.57 15.00
C VAL A 159 7.05 -1.87 16.35
N PHE A 160 5.90 -1.72 17.01
CA PHE A 160 5.77 -0.96 18.25
C PHE A 160 6.73 -1.38 19.38
N PRO A 161 6.92 -2.69 19.67
CA PRO A 161 7.88 -3.13 20.69
C PRO A 161 9.33 -2.81 20.35
N ALA A 162 9.68 -2.80 19.04
CA ALA A 162 11.03 -2.53 18.59
C ALA A 162 11.34 -1.01 18.60
N ASN A 163 10.42 -0.22 18.07
CA ASN A 163 10.57 1.24 18.02
C ASN A 163 9.19 1.93 17.95
N PRO A 164 8.69 2.47 19.08
CA PRO A 164 7.37 3.09 19.13
C PRO A 164 7.26 4.36 18.28
N VAL A 165 8.36 5.11 18.09
CA VAL A 165 8.36 6.32 17.27
C VAL A 165 8.14 5.99 15.79
N VAL A 166 8.83 4.96 15.30
CA VAL A 166 8.67 4.48 13.91
C VAL A 166 7.25 3.94 13.68
N SER A 167 6.69 3.20 14.64
CA SER A 167 5.31 2.72 14.56
C SER A 167 4.30 3.87 14.51
N LEU A 168 4.48 4.90 15.34
CA LEU A 168 3.63 6.09 15.35
C LEU A 168 3.71 6.87 14.02
N LEU A 169 4.91 7.05 13.48
CA LEU A 169 5.10 7.66 12.17
C LEU A 169 4.49 6.80 11.05
N GLY A 170 4.64 5.47 11.14
CA GLY A 170 3.99 4.53 10.22
C GLY A 170 2.46 4.60 10.28
N ALA A 171 1.87 4.80 11.47
CA ALA A 171 0.43 4.92 11.65
C ALA A 171 -0.19 6.16 10.96
N THR A 172 0.61 7.17 10.61
CA THR A 172 0.16 8.28 9.77
C THR A 172 -0.31 7.84 8.39
N SER A 173 0.13 6.64 7.93
CA SER A 173 -0.35 6.05 6.67
C SER A 173 -1.87 5.94 6.62
N ILE A 174 -2.52 5.57 7.73
CA ILE A 174 -3.96 5.37 7.82
C ILE A 174 -4.71 6.69 7.58
N ILE A 175 -4.23 7.78 8.19
CA ILE A 175 -4.83 9.11 8.02
C ILE A 175 -4.61 9.62 6.60
N LEU A 176 -3.38 9.50 6.09
CA LEU A 176 -3.03 9.98 4.76
C LEU A 176 -3.70 9.14 3.66
N SER A 177 -3.88 7.84 3.87
CA SER A 177 -4.62 6.98 2.92
C SER A 177 -6.09 7.38 2.81
N ALA A 178 -6.72 7.76 3.91
CA ALA A 178 -8.07 8.33 3.89
C ALA A 178 -8.12 9.65 3.10
N CYS A 179 -7.14 10.54 3.28
CA CYS A 179 -7.09 11.83 2.60
C CYS A 179 -6.98 11.75 1.07
N TYR A 180 -6.25 10.78 0.52
CA TYR A 180 -6.16 10.65 -0.96
C TYR A 180 -7.24 9.74 -1.56
N SER A 181 -7.94 8.97 -0.74
CA SER A 181 -8.98 8.04 -1.21
C SER A 181 -10.36 8.69 -1.33
N ILE A 182 -10.62 9.74 -0.55
CA ILE A 182 -11.85 10.54 -0.56
C ILE A 182 -11.72 11.71 -1.54
#